data_d8735c2edef9951c61d654078859ae55
#
_entry.id   d8735c2edef9951c61d654078859ae55
#
_cell.length_a   1.000
_cell.length_b   1.000
_cell.length_c   1.000
_cell.angle_alpha   90.00
_cell.angle_beta   90.00
_cell.angle_gamma   90.00
#
_symmetry.space_group_name_H-M   'P 1'
#
loop_
_entity.id
_entity.type
_entity.pdbx_description
1 polymer ?
#
loop_
_entity_poly.entity_id
_entity_poly.type
_entity_poly.pdbx_seq_one_letter_code
_entity_poly.pdbx_strand_id
1 'polypeptide(L)'
;MDLIEHSDSDWAHPVVCVAKRDGSIRLCIDFRLLNSFTIPDAYPMKHATDLIYEIGKAHFISVLDLTKRYWHIPMEENSKHFTAFALLIPDIISGRSYLSE
;
A
#
# COMPACT_ATOMS: atom_id res chain seq x y z
N MET A 1 7.16 -11.92 9.85
CA MET A 1 5.81 -11.77 9.29
C MET A 1 5.93 -11.61 7.78
N ASP A 2 5.34 -12.54 7.05
CA ASP A 2 5.40 -12.50 5.59
C ASP A 2 4.39 -11.47 5.08
N LEU A 3 4.90 -10.43 4.41
CA LEU A 3 4.07 -9.37 3.86
C LEU A 3 3.60 -9.67 2.44
N ILE A 4 4.24 -10.62 1.79
CA ILE A 4 3.93 -11.07 0.44
C ILE A 4 4.03 -12.59 0.36
N GLU A 5 3.27 -13.19 -0.54
CA GLU A 5 3.31 -14.63 -0.79
C GLU A 5 3.19 -14.92 -2.29
N HIS A 6 3.58 -16.11 -2.72
CA HIS A 6 3.45 -16.52 -4.11
C HIS A 6 1.98 -16.65 -4.52
N SER A 7 1.68 -16.24 -5.74
CA SER A 7 0.33 -16.27 -6.31
C SER A 7 0.32 -16.73 -7.76
N ASP A 8 -0.70 -17.51 -8.10
CA ASP A 8 -1.01 -17.93 -9.48
C ASP A 8 -2.10 -17.04 -10.11
N SER A 9 -2.34 -15.87 -9.57
CA SER A 9 -3.35 -14.94 -10.05
C SER A 9 -3.11 -14.54 -11.51
N ASP A 10 -4.18 -14.34 -12.24
CA ASP A 10 -4.15 -13.75 -13.59
C ASP A 10 -3.82 -12.26 -13.57
N TRP A 11 -3.95 -11.61 -12.43
CA TRP A 11 -3.56 -10.21 -12.23
C TRP A 11 -2.06 -10.10 -12.05
N ALA A 12 -1.47 -9.09 -12.67
CA ALA A 12 -0.04 -8.79 -12.53
C ALA A 12 0.19 -7.29 -12.67
N HIS A 13 0.08 -6.57 -11.55
CA HIS A 13 0.32 -5.12 -11.55
C HIS A 13 1.80 -4.81 -11.76
N PRO A 14 2.12 -3.72 -12.48
CA PRO A 14 3.49 -3.30 -12.67
C PRO A 14 4.10 -2.79 -11.37
N VAL A 15 5.40 -2.98 -11.24
CA VAL A 15 6.19 -2.55 -10.09
C VAL A 15 7.19 -1.49 -10.53
N VAL A 16 7.26 -0.39 -9.79
CA VAL A 16 8.17 0.72 -10.03
C VAL A 16 9.11 0.84 -8.83
N CYS A 17 10.41 0.89 -9.11
CA CYS A 17 11.44 1.10 -8.10
C CYS A 17 11.85 2.57 -8.07
N VAL A 18 11.79 3.19 -6.91
CA VAL A 18 12.19 4.59 -6.70
C VAL A 18 13.36 4.63 -5.73
N ALA A 19 14.45 5.27 -6.16
CA ALA A 19 15.61 5.48 -5.30
C ALA A 19 15.32 6.60 -4.29
N LYS A 20 15.60 6.33 -3.02
CA LYS A 20 15.54 7.34 -1.97
C LYS A 20 16.85 8.09 -1.85
N ARG A 21 16.82 9.25 -1.19
CA ARG A 21 18.04 10.08 -0.96
C ARG A 21 19.08 9.37 -0.09
N ASP A 22 18.67 8.45 0.78
CA ASP A 22 19.56 7.67 1.64
C ASP A 22 20.19 6.45 0.94
N GLY A 23 19.96 6.27 -0.36
CA GLY A 23 20.46 5.15 -1.15
C GLY A 23 19.60 3.89 -1.10
N SER A 24 18.55 3.86 -0.28
CA SER A 24 17.61 2.74 -0.26
C SER A 24 16.62 2.81 -1.43
N ILE A 25 16.01 1.68 -1.75
CA ILE A 25 15.03 1.56 -2.83
C ILE A 25 13.62 1.46 -2.23
N ARG A 26 12.71 2.25 -2.77
CA ARG A 26 11.28 2.13 -2.49
C ARG A 26 10.61 1.39 -3.62
N LEU A 27 9.98 0.28 -3.28
CA LEU A 27 9.17 -0.49 -4.22
C LEU A 27 7.75 0.03 -4.22
N CYS A 28 7.24 0.39 -5.39
CA CYS A 28 5.88 0.88 -5.56
C CYS A 28 5.13 -0.03 -6.53
N ILE A 29 3.94 -0.46 -6.15
CA ILE A 29 3.08 -1.26 -7.01
C ILE A 29 2.02 -0.34 -7.61
N ASP A 30 1.88 -0.40 -8.93
CA ASP A 30 0.91 0.43 -9.64
C ASP A 30 -0.47 -0.23 -9.66
N PHE A 31 -1.36 0.20 -8.79
CA PHE A 31 -2.73 -0.28 -8.68
C PHE A 31 -3.76 0.56 -9.44
N ARG A 32 -3.35 1.44 -10.35
CA ARG A 32 -4.29 2.31 -11.07
C ARG A 32 -5.36 1.53 -11.82
N LEU A 33 -4.98 0.42 -12.44
CA LEU A 33 -5.95 -0.45 -13.14
C LEU A 33 -6.95 -1.06 -12.17
N LEU A 34 -6.48 -1.62 -11.05
CA LEU A 34 -7.35 -2.18 -10.01
C LEU A 34 -8.29 -1.11 -9.45
N ASN A 35 -7.78 0.08 -9.18
CA ASN A 35 -8.57 1.18 -8.64
C ASN A 35 -9.66 1.66 -9.60
N SER A 36 -9.52 1.44 -10.91
CA SER A 36 -10.56 1.77 -11.88
C SER A 36 -11.80 0.87 -11.75
N PHE A 37 -11.64 -0.32 -11.19
CA PHE A 37 -12.72 -1.28 -10.92
C PHE A 37 -13.21 -1.26 -9.48
N THR A 38 -12.50 -0.58 -8.59
CA THR A 38 -12.80 -0.52 -7.17
C THR A 38 -13.86 0.54 -6.90
N ILE A 39 -14.84 0.18 -6.10
CA ILE A 39 -15.87 1.12 -5.64
C ILE A 39 -15.27 1.94 -4.49
N PRO A 40 -15.17 3.27 -4.63
CA PRO A 40 -14.60 4.09 -3.57
C PRO A 40 -15.49 4.08 -2.32
N ASP A 41 -14.85 4.00 -1.15
CA ASP A 41 -15.52 4.16 0.12
C ASP A 41 -15.73 5.64 0.41
N ALA A 42 -16.97 6.03 0.58
CA ALA A 42 -17.36 7.42 0.86
C ALA A 42 -17.30 7.77 2.36
N TYR A 43 -16.40 7.15 3.12
CA TYR A 43 -16.23 7.46 4.54
C TYR A 43 -15.91 8.94 4.74
N PRO A 44 -16.73 9.68 5.52
CA PRO A 44 -16.52 11.12 5.67
C PRO A 44 -15.27 11.41 6.51
N MET A 45 -14.45 12.35 6.01
CA MET A 45 -13.29 12.87 6.73
C MET A 45 -13.44 14.38 6.93
N LYS A 46 -12.96 14.88 8.06
CA LYS A 46 -12.87 16.31 8.31
C LYS A 46 -11.92 16.97 7.31
N HIS A 47 -12.21 18.17 6.90
CA HIS A 47 -11.30 18.97 6.09
C HIS A 47 -10.02 19.30 6.85
N ALA A 48 -8.90 19.39 6.15
CA ALA A 48 -7.60 19.68 6.76
C ALA A 48 -7.59 21.01 7.52
N THR A 49 -8.29 22.04 7.01
CA THR A 49 -8.43 23.33 7.69
C THR A 49 -9.12 23.23 9.04
N ASP A 50 -10.15 22.40 9.18
CA ASP A 50 -10.85 22.18 10.43
C ASP A 50 -9.98 21.44 11.44
N LEU A 51 -9.21 20.47 10.98
CA LEU A 51 -8.24 19.74 11.81
C LEU A 51 -7.15 20.67 12.34
N ILE A 52 -6.59 21.53 11.51
CA ILE A 52 -5.59 22.51 11.89
C ILE A 52 -6.14 23.49 12.93
N TYR A 53 -7.39 23.92 12.75
CA TYR A 53 -8.06 24.81 13.70
C TYR A 53 -8.27 24.15 15.06
N GLU A 54 -8.66 22.87 15.10
CA GLU A 54 -8.80 22.12 16.33
C GLU A 54 -7.45 21.93 17.06
N ILE A 55 -6.39 21.61 16.31
CA ILE A 55 -5.03 21.48 16.84
C ILE A 55 -4.54 22.78 17.45
N GLY A 56 -4.86 23.92 16.84
CA GLY A 56 -4.47 25.24 17.33
C GLY A 56 -5.03 25.61 18.71
N LYS A 57 -6.05 24.91 19.19
CA LYS A 57 -6.64 25.08 20.54
C LYS A 57 -5.97 24.22 21.58
N ALA A 58 -5.16 23.24 21.19
CA ALA A 58 -4.56 22.30 22.12
C ALA A 58 -3.35 22.89 22.83
N HIS A 59 -3.26 22.66 24.13
CA HIS A 59 -2.08 23.03 24.94
C HIS A 59 -0.98 21.96 24.85
N PHE A 60 -1.36 20.71 24.62
CA PHE A 60 -0.44 19.58 24.49
C PHE A 60 -0.77 18.81 23.23
N ILE A 61 0.25 18.47 22.47
CA ILE A 61 0.10 17.73 21.20
C ILE A 61 1.04 16.53 21.22
N SER A 62 0.50 15.35 20.92
CA SER A 62 1.28 14.13 20.71
C SER A 62 1.19 13.72 19.25
N VAL A 63 2.31 13.29 18.69
CA VAL A 63 2.38 12.82 17.30
C VAL A 63 2.76 11.34 17.29
N LEU A 64 1.99 10.54 16.60
CA LEU A 64 2.23 9.13 16.39
C LEU A 64 2.41 8.87 14.89
N ASP A 65 3.57 8.34 14.52
CA ASP A 65 3.86 7.93 13.15
C ASP A 65 3.86 6.40 13.05
N LEU A 66 2.98 5.86 12.21
CA LEU A 66 2.85 4.43 12.01
C LEU A 66 3.76 3.95 10.89
N THR A 67 4.74 3.12 11.25
CA THR A 67 5.65 2.49 10.29
C THR A 67 4.89 1.47 9.44
N LYS A 68 5.07 1.52 8.11
CA LYS A 68 4.45 0.56 7.16
C LYS A 68 2.95 0.41 7.37
N ARG A 69 2.27 1.49 7.49
CA ARG A 69 0.86 1.59 7.88
C ARG A 69 -0.08 0.71 7.07
N TYR A 70 0.08 0.66 5.74
CA TYR A 70 -0.79 -0.13 4.88
C TYR A 70 -0.68 -1.63 5.12
N TRP A 71 0.46 -2.10 5.60
CA TRP A 71 0.69 -3.51 5.92
C TRP A 71 -0.02 -3.97 7.20
N HIS A 72 -0.56 -3.04 7.98
CA HIS A 72 -1.32 -3.35 9.20
C HIS A 72 -2.77 -3.74 8.90
N ILE A 73 -3.22 -3.54 7.68
CA ILE A 73 -4.59 -3.85 7.26
C ILE A 73 -4.56 -5.19 6.51
N PRO A 74 -5.15 -6.26 7.09
CA PRO A 74 -5.16 -7.55 6.44
C PRO A 74 -6.04 -7.54 5.19
N MET A 75 -5.63 -8.30 4.17
CA MET A 75 -6.39 -8.47 2.96
C MET A 75 -7.32 -9.69 3.09
N GLU A 76 -8.57 -9.54 2.68
CA GLU A 76 -9.49 -10.66 2.60
C GLU A 76 -8.97 -11.74 1.66
N GLU A 77 -9.03 -13.01 2.08
CA GLU A 77 -8.50 -14.14 1.30
C GLU A 77 -9.01 -14.18 -0.15
N ASN A 78 -10.30 -13.98 -0.34
CA ASN A 78 -10.91 -14.01 -1.66
C ASN A 78 -10.52 -12.82 -2.55
N SER A 79 -9.96 -11.76 -1.97
CA SER A 79 -9.56 -10.53 -2.67
C SER A 79 -8.06 -10.42 -2.90
N LYS A 80 -7.25 -11.27 -2.28
CA LYS A 80 -5.78 -11.22 -2.40
C LYS A 80 -5.31 -11.29 -3.83
N HIS A 81 -5.93 -12.13 -4.65
CA HIS A 81 -5.52 -12.33 -6.05
C HIS A 81 -5.61 -11.05 -6.91
N PHE A 82 -6.44 -10.08 -6.54
CA PHE A 82 -6.53 -8.80 -7.23
C PHE A 82 -5.30 -7.93 -7.04
N THR A 83 -4.52 -8.15 -5.98
CA THR A 83 -3.35 -7.35 -5.66
C THR A 83 -2.03 -7.96 -6.11
N ALA A 84 -2.09 -9.02 -6.92
CA ALA A 84 -0.91 -9.69 -7.42
C ALA A 84 -0.05 -8.78 -8.30
N PHE A 85 1.24 -8.84 -8.11
CA PHE A 85 2.21 -8.10 -8.91
C PHE A 85 3.33 -9.02 -9.40
N ALA A 86 3.97 -8.65 -10.48
CA ALA A 86 5.09 -9.38 -11.03
C ALA A 86 6.39 -8.63 -10.74
N LEU A 87 7.32 -9.30 -10.08
CA LEU A 87 8.65 -8.81 -9.85
C LEU A 87 9.64 -9.59 -10.73
N LEU A 88 10.22 -8.92 -11.70
CA LEU A 88 11.24 -9.50 -12.57
C LEU A 88 12.62 -9.24 -11.96
N ILE A 89 13.23 -10.30 -11.44
CA ILE A 89 14.62 -10.29 -11.02
C ILE A 89 15.40 -11.10 -12.05
N PRO A 90 16.50 -10.58 -12.63
CA PRO A 90 17.20 -11.23 -13.75
C PRO A 90 17.64 -12.68 -13.49
N ASP A 91 17.95 -13.03 -12.26
CA ASP A 91 18.44 -14.36 -11.88
C ASP A 91 17.37 -15.26 -11.22
N ILE A 92 16.18 -14.73 -10.98
CA ILE A 92 15.07 -15.45 -10.35
C ILE A 92 13.82 -15.15 -11.15
N ILE A 93 13.30 -16.14 -11.84
CA ILE A 93 11.95 -16.06 -12.36
C ILE A 93 11.03 -16.13 -11.14
N SER A 94 10.74 -15.00 -10.54
CA SER A 94 9.80 -14.93 -9.45
C SER A 94 8.39 -15.16 -10.01
N GLY A 95 7.68 -16.06 -9.39
CA GLY A 95 6.25 -16.15 -9.59
C GLY A 95 5.57 -14.82 -9.23
N ARG A 96 4.33 -14.68 -9.63
CA ARG A 96 3.50 -13.57 -9.19
C ARG A 96 3.31 -13.65 -7.68
N SER A 97 3.28 -12.50 -7.04
CA SER A 97 3.08 -12.41 -5.60
C SER A 97 1.92 -11.47 -5.30
N TYR A 98 1.28 -11.66 -4.19
CA TYR A 98 0.24 -10.76 -3.70
C TYR A 98 0.52 -10.34 -2.27
N LEU A 99 -0.08 -9.24 -1.88
CA LEU A 99 0.06 -8.73 -0.53
C LEU A 99 -0.68 -9.67 0.43
N SER A 100 0.04 -10.21 1.40
CA SER A 100 -0.54 -10.86 2.57
C SER A 100 -0.34 -9.95 3.76
N GLU A 101 -1.25 -9.96 4.68
CA GLU A 101 -1.23 -9.18 5.93
C GLU A 101 -0.06 -8.22 6.16
#